data_e407a5fa4a82415d6893662bf1b1d4ab
#
_entry.id   e407a5fa4a82415d6893662bf1b1d4ab
#
_cell.length_a   1.000
_cell.length_b   1.000
_cell.length_c   1.000
_cell.angle_alpha   90.00
_cell.angle_beta   90.00
_cell.angle_gamma   90.00
#
_symmetry.space_group_name_H-M   'P 1'
#
loop_
_entity.id
_entity.type
_entity.pdbx_description
1 polymer ?
#
loop_
_entity_poly.entity_id
_entity_poly.type
_entity_poly.pdbx_seq_one_letter_code
_entity_poly.pdbx_strand_id
1 'polypeptide(L)'
;FIPCSEGLLQFTDDGKFVRSVVKRGQGPGEYSIIRFIAANDRLKQIYIMDNGRILTYTIGGDYVGESKIPFCWQFTLLGDSAYVGYIYNNTGQKKDRLVLVDRQGETLNTFPQYDQFTIANGLNYYLWGYYDRYLYSFREEACCKEYYNDTVFTVTPERLEPRYILD
;
A
#
# COMPACT_ATOMS: atom_id res chain seq x y z
N PHE A 1 -0.62 11.26 11.25
CA PHE A 1 -0.97 9.93 11.80
C PHE A 1 0.27 9.08 11.91
N ILE A 2 0.42 8.38 13.05
CA ILE A 2 1.59 7.53 13.35
C ILE A 2 1.08 6.15 13.73
N PRO A 3 1.40 5.09 12.95
CA PRO A 3 1.10 3.72 13.35
C PRO A 3 2.05 3.28 14.46
N CYS A 4 1.51 2.61 15.48
CA CYS A 4 2.27 2.01 16.57
C CYS A 4 1.63 0.70 17.03
N SER A 5 2.21 0.05 18.04
CA SER A 5 1.67 -1.20 18.62
C SER A 5 0.26 -1.05 19.19
N GLU A 6 -0.10 0.16 19.61
CA GLU A 6 -1.39 0.49 20.23
C GLU A 6 -2.45 0.94 19.22
N GLY A 7 -2.07 1.11 17.94
CA GLY A 7 -2.99 1.50 16.89
C GLY A 7 -2.48 2.60 15.99
N LEU A 8 -3.39 3.39 15.47
CA LEU A 8 -3.12 4.57 14.66
C LEU A 8 -3.37 5.82 15.50
N LEU A 9 -2.30 6.54 15.81
CA LEU A 9 -2.35 7.74 16.64
C LEU A 9 -2.47 8.99 15.74
N GLN A 10 -3.35 9.89 16.12
CA GLN A 10 -3.49 11.22 15.51
C GLN A 10 -2.78 12.27 16.35
N PHE A 11 -2.04 13.12 15.68
CA PHE A 11 -1.39 14.31 16.25
C PHE A 11 -1.82 15.54 15.48
N THR A 12 -1.77 16.69 16.13
CA THR A 12 -1.87 18.00 15.49
C THR A 12 -0.60 18.31 14.71
N ASP A 13 -0.61 19.36 13.90
CA ASP A 13 0.56 19.79 13.11
C ASP A 13 1.72 20.26 14.00
N ASP A 14 1.42 20.75 15.21
CA ASP A 14 2.42 21.10 16.22
C ASP A 14 2.86 19.92 17.10
N GLY A 15 2.47 18.69 16.74
CA GLY A 15 2.95 17.43 17.34
C GLY A 15 2.24 17.03 18.62
N LYS A 16 1.11 17.66 18.99
CA LYS A 16 0.35 17.25 20.18
C LYS A 16 -0.52 16.05 19.89
N PHE A 17 -0.52 15.07 20.77
CA PHE A 17 -1.41 13.91 20.69
C PHE A 17 -2.87 14.33 20.78
N VAL A 18 -3.68 13.82 19.85
CA VAL A 18 -5.13 14.07 19.81
C VAL A 18 -5.89 12.86 20.32
N ARG A 19 -5.67 11.68 19.70
CA ARG A 19 -6.39 10.44 20.04
C ARG A 19 -5.80 9.21 19.34
N SER A 20 -6.25 8.03 19.76
CA SER A 20 -6.20 6.81 18.94
C SER A 20 -7.39 6.81 17.99
N VAL A 21 -7.15 6.55 16.70
CA VAL A 21 -8.16 6.65 15.62
C VAL A 21 -8.93 5.36 15.43
N VAL A 22 -8.25 4.21 15.57
CA VAL A 22 -8.81 2.89 15.27
C VAL A 22 -8.53 1.91 16.39
N LYS A 23 -9.38 0.89 16.53
CA LYS A 23 -9.25 -0.15 17.55
C LYS A 23 -8.69 -1.44 16.95
N ARG A 24 -7.82 -2.09 17.71
CA ARG A 24 -7.37 -3.44 17.41
C ARG A 24 -8.40 -4.46 17.90
N GLY A 25 -8.76 -5.42 17.03
CA GLY A 25 -9.72 -6.47 17.38
C GLY A 25 -10.14 -7.30 16.17
N GLN A 26 -11.29 -7.95 16.28
CA GLN A 26 -11.86 -8.85 15.27
C GLN A 26 -13.26 -8.40 14.83
N GLY A 27 -13.77 -7.32 15.38
CA GLY A 27 -15.07 -6.78 15.06
C GLY A 27 -15.11 -5.99 13.74
N PRO A 28 -16.31 -5.60 13.29
CA PRO A 28 -16.43 -4.71 12.13
C PRO A 28 -15.68 -3.40 12.37
N GLY A 29 -14.85 -3.01 11.40
CA GLY A 29 -14.03 -1.80 11.53
C GLY A 29 -12.90 -1.90 12.55
N GLU A 30 -12.55 -3.09 13.05
CA GLU A 30 -11.37 -3.32 13.86
C GLU A 30 -10.26 -3.95 13.00
N TYR A 31 -9.00 -3.57 13.27
CA TYR A 31 -7.85 -4.11 12.55
C TYR A 31 -7.14 -5.18 13.39
N SER A 32 -6.56 -6.16 12.72
CA SER A 32 -5.70 -7.16 13.38
C SER A 32 -4.23 -6.72 13.39
N ILE A 33 -3.76 -6.16 12.29
CA ILE A 33 -2.41 -5.63 12.12
C ILE A 33 -2.42 -4.45 11.14
N ILE A 34 -1.74 -3.37 11.48
CA ILE A 34 -1.48 -2.27 10.55
C ILE A 34 -0.20 -2.59 9.77
N ARG A 35 -0.35 -3.01 8.51
CA ARG A 35 0.79 -3.26 7.61
C ARG A 35 1.21 -1.99 6.89
N PHE A 36 0.24 -1.24 6.42
CA PHE A 36 0.47 -0.02 5.66
C PHE A 36 -0.70 0.95 5.85
N ILE A 37 -0.43 2.23 5.73
CA ILE A 37 -1.44 3.27 5.78
C ILE A 37 -1.31 4.19 4.57
N ALA A 38 -2.43 4.69 4.09
CA ALA A 38 -2.51 5.78 3.13
C ALA A 38 -3.57 6.77 3.59
N ALA A 39 -3.51 7.99 3.10
CA ALA A 39 -4.52 9.01 3.37
C ALA A 39 -4.90 9.71 2.06
N ASN A 40 -6.16 10.10 1.97
CA ASN A 40 -6.67 10.97 0.92
C ASN A 40 -7.21 12.24 1.58
N ASP A 41 -6.49 13.34 1.41
CA ASP A 41 -6.85 14.60 2.05
C ASP A 41 -8.11 15.22 1.44
N ARG A 42 -8.35 15.00 0.15
CA ARG A 42 -9.55 15.49 -0.55
C ARG A 42 -10.82 14.81 -0.03
N LEU A 43 -10.79 13.48 0.14
CA LEU A 43 -11.91 12.70 0.67
C LEU A 43 -11.97 12.71 2.21
N LYS A 44 -10.94 13.27 2.88
CA LYS A 44 -10.80 13.23 4.34
C LYS A 44 -10.90 11.80 4.88
N GLN A 45 -10.20 10.87 4.22
CA GLN A 45 -10.21 9.45 4.55
C GLN A 45 -8.81 8.90 4.82
N ILE A 46 -8.76 7.90 5.69
CA ILE A 46 -7.59 7.11 6.03
C ILE A 46 -7.86 5.67 5.62
N TYR A 47 -6.84 5.03 5.08
CA TYR A 47 -6.88 3.66 4.61
C TYR A 47 -5.82 2.84 5.32
N ILE A 48 -6.22 1.70 5.86
CA ILE A 48 -5.34 0.79 6.61
C ILE A 48 -5.35 -0.56 5.90
N MET A 49 -4.17 -1.01 5.48
CA MET A 49 -4.01 -2.37 4.96
C MET A 49 -3.85 -3.35 6.11
N ASP A 50 -4.75 -4.33 6.16
CA ASP A 50 -4.82 -5.39 7.16
C ASP A 50 -5.11 -6.74 6.50
N ASN A 51 -4.11 -7.61 6.39
CA ASN A 51 -4.27 -9.01 5.99
C ASN A 51 -5.22 -9.28 4.80
N GLY A 52 -4.94 -8.65 3.65
CA GLY A 52 -5.71 -8.86 2.41
C GLY A 52 -7.00 -8.05 2.32
N ARG A 53 -7.14 -7.03 3.15
CA ARG A 53 -8.20 -6.02 3.07
C ARG A 53 -7.66 -4.62 3.33
N ILE A 54 -8.37 -3.64 2.84
CA ILE A 54 -8.15 -2.23 3.14
C ILE A 54 -9.37 -1.72 3.89
N LEU A 55 -9.15 -1.34 5.15
CA LEU A 55 -10.15 -0.69 5.99
C LEU A 55 -10.13 0.81 5.70
N THR A 56 -11.30 1.40 5.52
CA THR A 56 -11.47 2.83 5.26
C THR A 56 -12.14 3.50 6.45
N TYR A 57 -11.56 4.61 6.89
CA TYR A 57 -12.11 5.45 7.96
C TYR A 57 -12.14 6.91 7.52
N THR A 58 -13.03 7.68 8.13
CA THR A 58 -12.92 9.15 8.06
C THR A 58 -11.65 9.60 8.79
N ILE A 59 -11.17 10.82 8.51
CA ILE A 59 -10.10 11.43 9.30
C ILE A 59 -10.51 11.58 10.78
N GLY A 60 -11.81 11.57 11.05
CA GLY A 60 -12.43 11.53 12.38
C GLY A 60 -12.34 10.19 13.09
N GLY A 61 -11.97 9.09 12.40
CA GLY A 61 -11.88 7.76 12.97
C GLY A 61 -13.16 6.93 12.85
N ASP A 62 -14.19 7.44 12.16
CA ASP A 62 -15.42 6.68 11.92
C ASP A 62 -15.16 5.64 10.81
N TYR A 63 -15.58 4.42 11.03
CA TYR A 63 -15.48 3.35 10.05
C TYR A 63 -16.42 3.60 8.87
N VAL A 64 -15.88 3.56 7.66
CA VAL A 64 -16.61 3.76 6.40
C VAL A 64 -16.92 2.44 5.73
N GLY A 65 -15.97 1.51 5.72
CA GLY A 65 -16.11 0.23 5.05
C GLY A 65 -14.77 -0.46 4.83
N GLU A 66 -14.82 -1.59 4.13
CA GLU A 66 -13.63 -2.33 3.74
C GLU A 66 -13.70 -2.80 2.29
N SER A 67 -12.54 -2.96 1.67
CA SER A 67 -12.35 -3.54 0.34
C SER A 67 -11.38 -4.72 0.46
N LYS A 68 -11.68 -5.83 -0.20
CA LYS A 68 -10.73 -6.93 -0.34
C LYS A 68 -9.61 -6.48 -1.28
N ILE A 69 -8.39 -6.92 -0.99
CA ILE A 69 -7.25 -6.73 -1.89
C ILE A 69 -6.47 -8.05 -1.95
N PRO A 70 -5.99 -8.49 -3.12
CA PRO A 70 -5.06 -9.60 -3.21
C PRO A 70 -3.85 -9.36 -2.31
N PHE A 71 -3.20 -10.43 -1.85
CA PHE A 71 -2.04 -10.29 -0.99
C PHE A 71 -0.98 -9.42 -1.68
N CYS A 72 -0.71 -8.27 -1.10
CA CYS A 72 0.32 -7.35 -1.52
C CYS A 72 1.10 -6.86 -0.29
N TRP A 73 2.30 -6.37 -0.55
CA TRP A 73 3.21 -5.92 0.50
C TRP A 73 2.98 -4.48 0.92
N GLN A 74 2.65 -3.66 -0.03
CA GLN A 74 2.35 -2.25 0.11
C GLN A 74 1.17 -1.89 -0.79
N PHE A 75 0.54 -0.77 -0.50
CA PHE A 75 -0.44 -0.19 -1.39
C PHE A 75 -0.34 1.34 -1.42
N THR A 76 -0.89 1.93 -2.46
CA THR A 76 -1.17 3.37 -2.54
C THR A 76 -2.51 3.59 -3.23
N LEU A 77 -2.98 4.81 -3.19
CA LEU A 77 -4.23 5.20 -3.86
C LEU A 77 -3.93 5.52 -5.32
N LEU A 78 -4.85 5.16 -6.22
CA LEU A 78 -4.90 5.65 -7.60
C LEU A 78 -6.17 6.46 -7.76
N GLY A 79 -6.03 7.77 -7.66
CA GLY A 79 -7.17 8.68 -7.57
C GLY A 79 -8.07 8.34 -6.38
N ASP A 80 -9.38 8.54 -6.56
CA ASP A 80 -10.35 8.28 -5.50
C ASP A 80 -11.05 6.93 -5.62
N SER A 81 -10.84 6.20 -6.70
CA SER A 81 -11.65 5.03 -7.06
C SER A 81 -10.91 3.70 -6.98
N ALA A 82 -9.57 3.71 -6.86
CA ALA A 82 -8.80 2.48 -6.93
C ALA A 82 -7.62 2.44 -5.97
N TYR A 83 -7.08 1.24 -5.79
CA TYR A 83 -5.85 0.95 -5.05
C TYR A 83 -4.84 0.27 -5.96
N VAL A 84 -3.57 0.63 -5.82
CA VAL A 84 -2.44 -0.10 -6.40
C VAL A 84 -1.76 -0.87 -5.29
N GLY A 85 -1.66 -2.19 -5.43
CA GLY A 85 -0.93 -3.07 -4.52
C GLY A 85 0.40 -3.51 -5.12
N TYR A 86 1.48 -3.49 -4.35
CA TYR A 86 2.79 -4.02 -4.75
C TYR A 86 2.94 -5.47 -4.30
N ILE A 87 3.25 -6.36 -5.24
CA ILE A 87 3.46 -7.79 -5.01
C ILE A 87 4.96 -8.05 -4.93
N TYR A 88 5.43 -8.24 -3.70
CA TYR A 88 6.85 -8.49 -3.47
C TYR A 88 7.30 -9.84 -4.02
N ASN A 89 8.29 -9.84 -4.91
CA ASN A 89 8.81 -11.04 -5.56
C ASN A 89 9.91 -11.73 -4.72
N ASN A 90 9.58 -12.12 -3.50
CA ASN A 90 10.53 -12.78 -2.59
C ASN A 90 10.94 -14.19 -3.00
N THR A 91 10.24 -14.81 -3.92
CA THR A 91 10.51 -16.17 -4.41
C THR A 91 11.17 -16.19 -5.79
N GLY A 92 11.26 -15.05 -6.45
CA GLY A 92 11.68 -14.95 -7.85
C GLY A 92 10.66 -15.45 -8.88
N GLN A 93 9.49 -15.97 -8.42
CA GLN A 93 8.52 -16.68 -9.25
C GLN A 93 7.17 -15.95 -9.37
N LYS A 94 7.06 -14.74 -8.82
CA LYS A 94 5.83 -13.96 -8.94
C LYS A 94 5.64 -13.50 -10.39
N LYS A 95 4.43 -13.67 -10.91
CA LYS A 95 4.10 -13.28 -12.29
C LYS A 95 3.77 -11.78 -12.40
N ASP A 96 3.18 -11.25 -11.34
CA ASP A 96 2.71 -9.88 -11.29
C ASP A 96 3.55 -9.06 -10.30
N ARG A 97 3.83 -7.82 -10.66
CA ARG A 97 4.52 -6.80 -9.86
C ARG A 97 3.55 -5.94 -9.11
N LEU A 98 2.52 -5.47 -9.80
CA LEU A 98 1.46 -4.64 -9.23
C LEU A 98 0.10 -5.25 -9.55
N VAL A 99 -0.84 -4.98 -8.68
CA VAL A 99 -2.26 -5.25 -8.89
C VAL A 99 -3.04 -3.95 -8.69
N LEU A 100 -3.95 -3.66 -9.62
CA LEU A 100 -4.90 -2.56 -9.53
C LEU A 100 -6.26 -3.12 -9.14
N VAL A 101 -6.85 -2.58 -8.07
CA VAL A 101 -8.11 -3.06 -7.49
C VAL A 101 -9.04 -1.87 -7.27
N ASP A 102 -10.29 -2.00 -7.59
CA ASP A 102 -11.29 -0.97 -7.28
C ASP A 102 -11.71 -0.97 -5.79
N ARG A 103 -12.61 -0.06 -5.43
CA ARG A 103 -13.13 0.05 -4.06
C ARG A 103 -14.02 -1.12 -3.64
N GLN A 104 -14.52 -1.92 -4.58
CA GLN A 104 -15.32 -3.11 -4.36
C GLN A 104 -14.45 -4.36 -4.15
N GLY A 105 -13.15 -4.27 -4.45
CA GLY A 105 -12.21 -5.36 -4.34
C GLY A 105 -12.05 -6.16 -5.64
N GLU A 106 -12.59 -5.66 -6.74
CA GLU A 106 -12.43 -6.28 -8.06
C GLU A 106 -11.08 -5.89 -8.68
N THR A 107 -10.37 -6.86 -9.22
CA THR A 107 -9.11 -6.61 -9.92
C THR A 107 -9.38 -5.98 -11.29
N LEU A 108 -8.90 -4.76 -11.47
CA LEU A 108 -9.04 -4.01 -12.72
C LEU A 108 -7.91 -4.33 -13.70
N ASN A 109 -6.68 -4.48 -13.19
CA ASN A 109 -5.50 -4.76 -14.00
C ASN A 109 -4.40 -5.40 -13.17
N THR A 110 -3.43 -6.07 -13.83
CA THR A 110 -2.17 -6.49 -13.24
C THR A 110 -1.01 -6.06 -14.13
N PHE A 111 0.14 -5.79 -13.52
CA PHE A 111 1.36 -5.38 -14.22
C PHE A 111 2.39 -6.49 -14.07
N PRO A 112 2.97 -6.99 -15.17
CA PRO A 112 3.85 -8.15 -15.13
C PRO A 112 5.15 -7.87 -14.37
N GLN A 113 5.66 -8.92 -13.73
CA GLN A 113 6.98 -8.94 -13.14
C GLN A 113 8.00 -9.41 -14.17
N TYR A 114 8.98 -8.57 -14.45
CA TYR A 114 10.05 -8.87 -15.41
C TYR A 114 11.30 -9.45 -14.75
N ASP A 115 11.51 -9.15 -13.46
CA ASP A 115 12.69 -9.58 -12.71
C ASP A 115 12.43 -10.95 -12.08
N GLN A 116 12.60 -12.01 -12.87
CA GLN A 116 12.50 -13.38 -12.40
C GLN A 116 13.91 -13.88 -12.03
N PHE A 117 13.99 -14.61 -10.92
CA PHE A 117 15.24 -15.22 -10.46
C PHE A 117 14.97 -16.55 -9.76
N THR A 118 16.03 -17.35 -9.63
CA THR A 118 15.99 -18.61 -8.91
C THR A 118 16.76 -18.48 -7.61
N ILE A 119 16.14 -18.85 -6.51
CA ILE A 119 16.77 -18.87 -5.19
C ILE A 119 17.58 -20.16 -5.06
N ALA A 120 18.86 -20.05 -4.71
CA ALA A 120 19.67 -21.22 -4.38
C ALA A 120 19.10 -21.92 -3.12
N ASN A 121 19.15 -23.25 -3.10
CA ASN A 121 18.55 -24.10 -2.06
C ASN A 121 18.90 -23.60 -0.64
N GLY A 122 17.87 -23.34 0.16
CA GLY A 122 17.99 -22.99 1.58
C GLY A 122 18.16 -21.50 1.90
N LEU A 123 18.20 -20.62 0.89
CA LEU A 123 18.24 -19.19 1.10
C LEU A 123 16.88 -18.57 0.85
N ASN A 124 16.21 -18.11 1.91
CA ASN A 124 15.14 -17.16 1.77
C ASN A 124 15.78 -15.78 1.61
N TYR A 125 15.74 -15.22 0.41
CA TYR A 125 16.09 -13.81 0.23
C TYR A 125 15.00 -12.95 0.86
N TYR A 126 15.13 -12.70 2.16
CA TYR A 126 14.61 -11.46 2.72
C TYR A 126 15.55 -10.37 2.18
N LEU A 127 15.31 -9.96 0.92
CA LEU A 127 15.91 -8.72 0.46
C LEU A 127 15.49 -7.64 1.48
N TRP A 128 16.42 -6.81 1.87
CA TRP A 128 16.36 -5.80 2.92
C TRP A 128 15.21 -4.78 2.78
N GLY A 129 14.30 -4.99 1.84
CA GLY A 129 13.17 -4.16 1.49
C GLY A 129 11.97 -4.20 2.44
N TYR A 130 12.07 -4.76 3.66
CA TYR A 130 10.93 -4.77 4.58
C TYR A 130 10.46 -3.35 4.95
N TYR A 131 11.36 -2.38 4.90
CA TYR A 131 11.10 -0.97 5.20
C TYR A 131 11.10 -0.07 3.97
N ASP A 132 11.45 -0.60 2.80
CA ASP A 132 11.49 0.19 1.57
C ASP A 132 10.09 0.48 1.07
N ARG A 133 9.88 1.70 0.62
CA ARG A 133 8.63 2.13 0.02
C ARG A 133 8.75 2.07 -1.50
N TYR A 134 8.25 0.99 -2.08
CA TYR A 134 8.20 0.82 -3.54
C TYR A 134 7.04 1.59 -4.17
N LEU A 135 5.93 1.73 -3.41
CA LEU A 135 4.77 2.52 -3.80
C LEU A 135 4.63 3.75 -2.90
N TYR A 136 4.37 4.88 -3.51
CA TYR A 136 4.11 6.14 -2.81
C TYR A 136 3.23 7.05 -3.64
N SER A 137 2.63 8.03 -3.01
CA SER A 137 1.88 9.09 -3.69
C SER A 137 2.76 10.33 -3.83
N PHE A 138 2.78 10.91 -5.01
CA PHE A 138 3.43 12.19 -5.28
C PHE A 138 2.51 13.06 -6.13
N ARG A 139 2.08 14.20 -5.59
CA ARG A 139 1.11 15.12 -6.24
C ARG A 139 -0.15 14.39 -6.69
N GLU A 140 -0.71 13.58 -5.79
CA GLU A 140 -1.92 12.76 -6.01
C GLU A 140 -1.77 11.63 -7.06
N GLU A 141 -0.61 11.47 -7.66
CA GLU A 141 -0.31 10.36 -8.55
C GLU A 141 0.31 9.19 -7.81
N ALA A 142 -0.06 7.98 -8.19
CA ALA A 142 0.59 6.77 -7.70
C ALA A 142 1.94 6.59 -8.41
N CYS A 143 3.01 6.44 -7.63
CA CYS A 143 4.35 6.23 -8.15
C CYS A 143 4.93 4.91 -7.66
N CYS A 144 5.74 4.27 -8.51
CA CYS A 144 6.46 3.04 -8.21
C CYS A 144 7.95 3.23 -8.49
N LYS A 145 8.81 2.85 -7.53
CA LYS A 145 10.27 2.80 -7.68
C LYS A 145 10.78 1.53 -7.01
N GLU A 146 11.38 0.64 -7.77
CA GLU A 146 11.99 -0.57 -7.23
C GLU A 146 13.47 -0.40 -6.95
N TYR A 147 14.02 -1.26 -6.10
CA TYR A 147 15.40 -1.13 -5.62
C TYR A 147 16.43 -1.25 -6.75
N TYR A 148 16.23 -2.22 -7.64
CA TYR A 148 17.17 -2.50 -8.74
C TYR A 148 16.77 -1.85 -10.08
N ASN A 149 15.84 -0.90 -10.06
CA ASN A 149 15.41 -0.20 -11.25
C ASN A 149 15.59 1.31 -11.03
N ASP A 150 16.42 1.95 -11.82
CA ASP A 150 16.72 3.38 -11.68
C ASP A 150 15.58 4.28 -12.17
N THR A 151 14.53 3.68 -12.74
CA THR A 151 13.37 4.43 -13.23
C THR A 151 12.29 4.53 -12.16
N VAL A 152 11.82 5.74 -11.92
CA VAL A 152 10.57 6.04 -11.22
C VAL A 152 9.44 6.01 -12.23
N PHE A 153 8.40 5.26 -11.96
CA PHE A 153 7.22 5.16 -12.81
C PHE A 153 6.02 5.87 -12.16
N THR A 154 5.23 6.55 -12.98
CA THR A 154 3.83 6.85 -12.66
C THR A 154 2.99 5.64 -13.01
N VAL A 155 2.11 5.23 -12.10
CA VAL A 155 1.16 4.13 -12.32
C VAL A 155 -0.12 4.72 -12.88
N THR A 156 -0.52 4.28 -14.06
CA THR A 156 -1.84 4.58 -14.63
C THR A 156 -2.70 3.32 -14.63
N PRO A 157 -4.00 3.37 -14.90
CA PRO A 157 -4.83 2.18 -15.00
C PRO A 157 -4.35 1.16 -16.05
N GLU A 158 -3.70 1.63 -17.11
CA GLU A 158 -3.31 0.82 -18.26
C GLU A 158 -1.84 0.39 -18.24
N ARG A 159 -0.95 1.24 -17.71
CA ARG A 159 0.50 1.03 -17.84
C ARG A 159 1.33 1.75 -16.79
N LEU A 160 2.60 1.37 -16.71
CA LEU A 160 3.64 2.11 -16.01
C LEU A 160 4.28 3.11 -16.98
N GLU A 161 4.23 4.40 -16.65
CA GLU A 161 4.83 5.47 -17.46
C GLU A 161 6.14 5.93 -16.80
N PRO A 162 7.29 5.84 -17.51
CA PRO A 162 8.54 6.38 -16.99
C PRO A 162 8.40 7.87 -16.68
N ARG A 163 8.79 8.27 -15.47
CA ARG A 163 8.72 9.66 -15.01
C ARG A 163 10.09 10.29 -14.84
N TYR A 164 10.98 9.58 -14.14
CA TYR A 164 12.35 10.00 -13.88
C TYR A 164 13.28 8.80 -14.00
N ILE A 165 14.49 9.05 -14.47
CA ILE A 165 15.63 8.12 -14.39
C ILE A 165 16.59 8.74 -13.39
N LEU A 166 17.01 7.96 -12.41
CA LEU A 166 17.97 8.35 -11.39
C LEU A 166 19.36 7.90 -11.86
N ASP A 167 20.25 8.84 -12.14
CA ASP A 167 21.66 8.59 -12.53
C ASP A 167 22.55 8.47 -11.28
#